data_00518f5e2e4ca3ba02c5efff29464495
#
_entry.id   00518f5e2e4ca3ba02c5efff29464495
#
_cell.length_a   1.000
_cell.length_b   1.000
_cell.length_c   1.000
_cell.angle_alpha   90.00
_cell.angle_beta   90.00
_cell.angle_gamma   90.00
#
_symmetry.space_group_name_H-M   'P 1'
#
loop_
_entity.id
_entity.type
_entity.pdbx_description
1 polymer ?
#
loop_
_entity_poly.entity_id
_entity_poly.type
_entity_poly.pdbx_seq_one_letter_code
_entity_poly.pdbx_strand_id
1 'polypeptide(L)'
;MNSTKRNVGLLAACQALLFTNNSTLIAINGLAGLSLAPYAGLATLPVTCWVLGGAIATMPASLYMKRVGRQRGLIRGTLWGVVGALICAAAIWAQSFWLLCFGTLVFGAFNAHGQYYRFVAADVAPVDFRATAISLVLAGGLVGGIIGPTTSRWTIDALTPKFMGAYLVLIAFAIATMLLLRYIRIPTPSASEHSAGGRPLRDIVSQPKYIVAVAAGAIGYGVMNFLMTSTPIAMQVCGHPYRDAAFVISSHIIGMFAPSFVTGPLIKRVGVLPVMLAGAALYFVAIGIALSGIAVAQFWWSLVIIGVGWNFLYIGGTTLLTETYRYEERARAQGLNEQAIFTMMAISSFSSGMTVTAAGWERVNLFALPLVAAVAIAIVWYAFRQRAERAAAA
;
A
#
# COMPACT_ATOMS: atom_id res chain seq x y z
N MET A 1 -26.85 -4.35 -13.40
CA MET A 1 -25.42 -4.51 -13.07
C MET A 1 -25.31 -5.51 -11.92
N ASN A 2 -24.57 -6.59 -12.06
CA ASN A 2 -24.43 -7.61 -11.01
C ASN A 2 -23.93 -6.94 -9.73
N SER A 3 -24.47 -7.30 -8.56
CA SER A 3 -24.13 -6.69 -7.25
C SER A 3 -22.63 -6.69 -6.98
N THR A 4 -21.93 -7.75 -7.37
CA THR A 4 -20.48 -7.88 -7.27
C THR A 4 -19.74 -6.79 -8.06
N LYS A 5 -20.08 -6.60 -9.35
CA LYS A 5 -19.45 -5.57 -10.20
C LYS A 5 -19.66 -4.16 -9.65
N ARG A 6 -20.85 -3.89 -9.11
CA ARG A 6 -21.14 -2.60 -8.46
C ARG A 6 -20.30 -2.39 -7.21
N ASN A 7 -20.21 -3.38 -6.33
CA ASN A 7 -19.40 -3.30 -5.11
C ASN A 7 -17.92 -3.11 -5.43
N VAL A 8 -17.37 -3.85 -6.40
CA VAL A 8 -15.98 -3.70 -6.85
C VAL A 8 -15.73 -2.30 -7.42
N GLY A 9 -16.64 -1.76 -8.23
CA GLY A 9 -16.54 -0.38 -8.76
C GLY A 9 -16.57 0.68 -7.65
N LEU A 10 -17.46 0.53 -6.65
CA LEU A 10 -17.50 1.44 -5.49
C LEU A 10 -16.21 1.36 -4.65
N LEU A 11 -15.68 0.15 -4.44
CA LEU A 11 -14.43 -0.05 -3.72
C LEU A 11 -13.23 0.51 -4.50
N ALA A 12 -13.22 0.41 -5.82
CA ALA A 12 -12.20 1.04 -6.67
C ALA A 12 -12.25 2.58 -6.57
N ALA A 13 -13.45 3.16 -6.53
CA ALA A 13 -13.62 4.59 -6.29
C ALA A 13 -13.16 5.00 -4.87
N CYS A 14 -13.46 4.20 -3.84
CA CYS A 14 -12.94 4.42 -2.49
C CYS A 14 -11.40 4.33 -2.46
N GLN A 15 -10.81 3.40 -3.20
CA GLN A 15 -9.36 3.28 -3.34
C GLN A 15 -8.75 4.50 -4.04
N ALA A 16 -9.39 5.01 -5.09
CA ALA A 16 -8.99 6.24 -5.77
C ALA A 16 -8.96 7.42 -4.79
N LEU A 17 -10.02 7.61 -4.01
CA LEU A 17 -10.10 8.69 -3.01
C LEU A 17 -9.08 8.50 -1.87
N LEU A 18 -8.87 7.27 -1.40
CA LEU A 18 -7.84 6.96 -0.40
C LEU A 18 -6.45 7.33 -0.91
N PHE A 19 -6.12 6.93 -2.13
CA PHE A 19 -4.83 7.26 -2.73
C PHE A 19 -4.68 8.75 -3.04
N THR A 20 -5.76 9.44 -3.43
CA THR A 20 -5.78 10.91 -3.54
C THR A 20 -5.40 11.55 -2.21
N ASN A 21 -6.04 11.09 -1.11
CA ASN A 21 -5.72 11.55 0.24
C ASN A 21 -4.24 11.30 0.58
N ASN A 22 -3.77 10.07 0.41
CA ASN A 22 -2.41 9.69 0.75
C ASN A 22 -1.36 10.47 -0.06
N SER A 23 -1.56 10.60 -1.38
CA SER A 23 -0.64 11.31 -2.26
C SER A 23 -0.62 12.82 -1.98
N THR A 24 -1.79 13.42 -1.68
CA THR A 24 -1.88 14.83 -1.25
C THR A 24 -1.11 15.01 0.06
N LEU A 25 -1.39 14.17 1.06
CA LEU A 25 -0.77 14.23 2.38
C LEU A 25 0.76 14.07 2.30
N ILE A 26 1.26 13.09 1.52
CA ILE A 26 2.70 12.89 1.32
C ILE A 26 3.34 14.12 0.68
N ALA A 27 2.69 14.72 -0.34
CA ALA A 27 3.21 15.89 -1.04
C ALA A 27 3.36 17.12 -0.13
N ILE A 28 2.47 17.29 0.86
CA ILE A 28 2.50 18.47 1.74
C ILE A 28 3.23 18.24 3.06
N ASN A 29 3.23 17.01 3.61
CA ASN A 29 3.74 16.73 4.95
C ASN A 29 5.23 17.06 5.12
N GLY A 30 6.06 16.79 4.12
CA GLY A 30 7.47 17.13 4.17
C GLY A 30 7.71 18.65 4.23
N LEU A 31 6.95 19.41 3.43
CA LEU A 31 7.06 20.87 3.37
C LEU A 31 6.47 21.54 4.63
N ALA A 32 5.30 21.08 5.07
CA ALA A 32 4.66 21.57 6.29
C ALA A 32 5.52 21.20 7.52
N GLY A 33 6.07 19.99 7.53
CA GLY A 33 7.02 19.55 8.56
C GLY A 33 8.25 20.46 8.60
N LEU A 34 8.85 20.76 7.45
CA LEU A 34 10.02 21.66 7.38
C LEU A 34 9.72 23.06 7.87
N SER A 35 8.49 23.60 7.56
CA SER A 35 8.10 24.96 7.99
C SER A 35 7.83 25.08 9.50
N LEU A 36 7.49 23.98 10.18
CA LEU A 36 7.13 23.97 11.61
C LEU A 36 8.17 23.29 12.49
N ALA A 37 9.08 22.51 11.92
CA ALA A 37 10.05 21.74 12.71
C ALA A 37 10.99 22.63 13.52
N PRO A 38 11.29 22.29 14.78
CA PRO A 38 12.28 22.99 15.58
C PRO A 38 13.69 22.99 14.95
N TYR A 39 14.00 21.95 14.16
CA TYR A 39 15.22 21.85 13.35
C TYR A 39 14.98 20.97 12.12
N ALA A 40 15.70 21.22 11.04
CA ALA A 40 15.44 20.63 9.72
C ALA A 40 15.46 19.08 9.71
N GLY A 41 16.21 18.43 10.59
CA GLY A 41 16.27 16.96 10.69
C GLY A 41 14.96 16.29 11.07
N LEU A 42 14.00 17.04 11.64
CA LEU A 42 12.67 16.52 11.97
C LEU A 42 11.61 16.75 10.86
N ALA A 43 11.96 17.39 9.75
CA ALA A 43 11.00 17.78 8.71
C ALA A 43 10.13 16.62 8.19
N THR A 44 10.65 15.41 8.14
CA THR A 44 9.95 14.22 7.65
C THR A 44 9.21 13.43 8.75
N LEU A 45 9.33 13.85 10.02
CA LEU A 45 8.68 13.14 11.14
C LEU A 45 7.14 13.04 10.98
N PRO A 46 6.40 14.05 10.47
CA PRO A 46 4.97 13.91 10.22
C PRO A 46 4.64 12.77 9.24
N VAL A 47 5.49 12.52 8.22
CA VAL A 47 5.32 11.38 7.29
C VAL A 47 5.55 10.06 8.04
N THR A 48 6.60 10.01 8.87
CA THR A 48 6.89 8.82 9.70
C THR A 48 5.74 8.52 10.67
N CYS A 49 5.18 9.55 11.31
CA CYS A 49 4.02 9.41 12.21
C CYS A 49 2.80 8.85 11.46
N TRP A 50 2.56 9.26 10.23
CA TRP A 50 1.49 8.70 9.40
C TRP A 50 1.67 7.19 9.14
N VAL A 51 2.89 6.74 8.78
CA VAL A 51 3.19 5.31 8.58
C VAL A 51 3.02 4.53 9.89
N LEU A 52 3.53 5.06 11.00
CA LEU A 52 3.39 4.45 12.33
C LEU A 52 1.93 4.34 12.76
N GLY A 53 1.13 5.39 12.52
CA GLY A 53 -0.31 5.37 12.78
C GLY A 53 -1.04 4.28 12.00
N GLY A 54 -0.64 4.08 10.73
CA GLY A 54 -1.11 2.96 9.92
C GLY A 54 -0.72 1.60 10.53
N ALA A 55 0.55 1.43 10.88
CA ALA A 55 1.05 0.20 11.49
C ALA A 55 0.32 -0.15 12.81
N ILE A 56 0.17 0.83 13.70
CA ILE A 56 -0.52 0.64 15.00
C ILE A 56 -2.00 0.30 14.80
N ALA A 57 -2.66 0.97 13.85
CA ALA A 57 -4.11 0.83 13.65
C ALA A 57 -4.51 -0.43 12.86
N THR A 58 -3.63 -1.05 12.10
CA THR A 58 -3.94 -2.12 11.14
C THR A 58 -4.61 -3.33 11.79
N MET A 59 -4.00 -3.93 12.82
CA MET A 59 -4.59 -5.08 13.49
C MET A 59 -5.86 -4.71 14.27
N PRO A 60 -5.90 -3.64 15.09
CA PRO A 60 -7.12 -3.15 15.71
C PRO A 60 -8.26 -2.90 14.70
N ALA A 61 -7.99 -2.29 13.55
CA ALA A 61 -8.98 -2.06 12.50
C ALA A 61 -9.59 -3.36 11.99
N SER A 62 -8.76 -4.38 11.74
CA SER A 62 -9.23 -5.68 11.29
C SER A 62 -10.14 -6.37 12.32
N LEU A 63 -9.70 -6.39 13.58
CA LEU A 63 -10.47 -6.99 14.66
C LEU A 63 -11.77 -6.22 14.95
N TYR A 64 -11.72 -4.89 14.84
CA TYR A 64 -12.92 -4.04 14.96
C TYR A 64 -13.92 -4.34 13.83
N MET A 65 -13.47 -4.43 12.57
CA MET A 65 -14.31 -4.80 11.44
C MET A 65 -14.91 -6.20 11.58
N LYS A 66 -14.24 -7.14 12.28
CA LYS A 66 -14.80 -8.45 12.62
C LYS A 66 -16.00 -8.32 13.58
N ARG A 67 -15.91 -7.41 14.56
CA ARG A 67 -16.97 -7.23 15.59
C ARG A 67 -18.19 -6.50 15.07
N VAL A 68 -17.99 -5.40 14.32
CA VAL A 68 -19.09 -4.52 13.90
C VAL A 68 -19.58 -4.77 12.47
N GLY A 69 -18.88 -5.65 11.72
CA GLY A 69 -19.07 -5.89 10.31
C GLY A 69 -18.20 -5.00 9.42
N ARG A 70 -17.81 -5.52 8.24
CA ARG A 70 -16.89 -4.86 7.30
C ARG A 70 -17.34 -3.46 6.90
N GLN A 71 -18.58 -3.31 6.46
CA GLN A 71 -19.10 -2.02 5.97
C GLN A 71 -19.09 -0.96 7.07
N ARG A 72 -19.65 -1.28 8.25
CA ARG A 72 -19.71 -0.34 9.39
C ARG A 72 -18.32 0.02 9.87
N GLY A 73 -17.40 -0.94 9.94
CA GLY A 73 -16.02 -0.72 10.33
C GLY A 73 -15.28 0.21 9.36
N LEU A 74 -15.44 0.01 8.05
CA LEU A 74 -14.85 0.90 7.04
C LEU A 74 -15.43 2.32 7.10
N ILE A 75 -16.77 2.46 7.21
CA ILE A 75 -17.41 3.78 7.36
C ILE A 75 -16.88 4.52 8.60
N ARG A 76 -16.76 3.85 9.74
CA ARG A 76 -16.19 4.46 10.95
C ARG A 76 -14.70 4.72 10.81
N GLY A 77 -13.99 3.90 10.03
CA GLY A 77 -12.59 4.09 9.67
C GLY A 77 -12.32 5.42 8.96
N THR A 78 -13.28 5.92 8.15
CA THR A 78 -13.11 7.23 7.48
C THR A 78 -13.14 8.40 8.45
N LEU A 79 -13.75 8.25 9.64
CA LEU A 79 -13.75 9.29 10.68
C LEU A 79 -12.33 9.61 11.17
N TRP A 80 -11.44 8.61 11.19
CA TRP A 80 -10.02 8.86 11.53
C TRP A 80 -9.34 9.77 10.50
N GLY A 81 -9.75 9.69 9.21
CA GLY A 81 -9.30 10.61 8.17
C GLY A 81 -9.80 12.03 8.42
N VAL A 82 -11.09 12.20 8.76
CA VAL A 82 -11.67 13.50 9.08
C VAL A 82 -11.00 14.12 10.31
N VAL A 83 -10.92 13.34 11.42
CA VAL A 83 -10.32 13.81 12.68
C VAL A 83 -8.83 14.14 12.50
N GLY A 84 -8.07 13.25 11.85
CA GLY A 84 -6.65 13.48 11.59
C GLY A 84 -6.41 14.73 10.74
N ALA A 85 -7.20 14.93 9.68
CA ALA A 85 -7.09 16.13 8.83
C ALA A 85 -7.46 17.43 9.57
N LEU A 86 -8.49 17.39 10.44
CA LEU A 86 -8.85 18.53 11.31
C LEU A 86 -7.72 18.85 12.28
N ILE A 87 -7.11 17.86 12.91
CA ILE A 87 -5.97 18.06 13.81
C ILE A 87 -4.78 18.64 13.05
N CYS A 88 -4.49 18.15 11.82
CA CYS A 88 -3.43 18.71 10.99
C CYS A 88 -3.71 20.17 10.60
N ALA A 89 -4.95 20.50 10.21
CA ALA A 89 -5.35 21.89 9.91
C ALA A 89 -5.21 22.79 11.15
N ALA A 90 -5.65 22.32 12.32
CA ALA A 90 -5.46 23.02 13.59
C ALA A 90 -3.97 23.18 13.95
N ALA A 91 -3.13 22.21 13.66
CA ALA A 91 -1.69 22.26 13.85
C ALA A 91 -1.03 23.36 13.00
N ILE A 92 -1.46 23.50 11.74
CA ILE A 92 -1.01 24.56 10.85
C ILE A 92 -1.47 25.94 11.37
N TRP A 93 -2.72 26.04 11.82
CA TRP A 93 -3.25 27.28 12.38
C TRP A 93 -2.51 27.68 13.67
N ALA A 94 -2.27 26.70 14.57
CA ALA A 94 -1.55 26.90 15.83
C ALA A 94 -0.02 26.95 15.69
N GLN A 95 0.54 26.80 14.48
CA GLN A 95 1.98 26.73 14.21
C GLN A 95 2.70 25.66 15.08
N SER A 96 2.05 24.51 15.32
CA SER A 96 2.52 23.46 16.22
C SER A 96 3.00 22.24 15.47
N PHE A 97 4.32 22.00 15.49
CA PHE A 97 4.95 20.82 14.88
C PHE A 97 4.46 19.50 15.50
N TRP A 98 4.41 19.41 16.82
CA TRP A 98 4.03 18.19 17.53
C TRP A 98 2.56 17.84 17.32
N LEU A 99 1.69 18.86 17.23
CA LEU A 99 0.29 18.65 16.90
C LEU A 99 0.11 18.15 15.46
N LEU A 100 0.96 18.60 14.53
CA LEU A 100 1.01 18.06 13.16
C LEU A 100 1.40 16.58 13.14
N CYS A 101 2.45 16.21 13.88
CA CYS A 101 2.86 14.81 14.03
C CYS A 101 1.75 13.93 14.60
N PHE A 102 1.03 14.43 15.61
CA PHE A 102 -0.11 13.72 16.20
C PHE A 102 -1.28 13.59 15.20
N GLY A 103 -1.61 14.67 14.47
CA GLY A 103 -2.67 14.64 13.45
C GLY A 103 -2.39 13.65 12.33
N THR A 104 -1.15 13.59 11.85
CA THR A 104 -0.74 12.63 10.82
C THR A 104 -0.74 11.19 11.33
N LEU A 105 -0.37 10.96 12.59
CA LEU A 105 -0.47 9.64 13.24
C LEU A 105 -1.93 9.17 13.28
N VAL A 106 -2.85 10.04 13.70
CA VAL A 106 -4.29 9.75 13.69
C VAL A 106 -4.81 9.47 12.27
N PHE A 107 -4.36 10.26 11.28
CA PHE A 107 -4.71 10.05 9.88
C PHE A 107 -4.23 8.71 9.33
N GLY A 108 -3.11 8.18 9.85
CA GLY A 108 -2.60 6.85 9.53
C GLY A 108 -3.60 5.73 9.79
N ALA A 109 -4.47 5.87 10.79
CA ALA A 109 -5.54 4.91 11.06
C ALA A 109 -6.57 4.84 9.92
N PHE A 110 -6.87 5.95 9.23
CA PHE A 110 -7.70 5.93 8.03
C PHE A 110 -7.05 5.14 6.90
N ASN A 111 -5.74 5.34 6.66
CA ASN A 111 -5.00 4.56 5.69
C ASN A 111 -5.05 3.06 6.00
N ALA A 112 -4.87 2.67 7.26
CA ALA A 112 -4.97 1.28 7.70
C ALA A 112 -6.33 0.63 7.34
N HIS A 113 -7.44 1.34 7.57
CA HIS A 113 -8.77 0.86 7.19
C HIS A 113 -8.92 0.72 5.67
N GLY A 114 -8.38 1.66 4.91
CA GLY A 114 -8.46 1.65 3.46
C GLY A 114 -7.72 0.48 2.80
N GLN A 115 -6.65 -0.02 3.41
CA GLN A 115 -5.95 -1.21 2.90
C GLN A 115 -6.82 -2.46 2.82
N TYR A 116 -7.93 -2.50 3.56
CA TYR A 116 -8.87 -3.62 3.52
C TYR A 116 -9.85 -3.58 2.34
N TYR A 117 -9.92 -2.50 1.54
CA TYR A 117 -10.83 -2.44 0.37
C TYR A 117 -10.60 -3.59 -0.60
N ARG A 118 -9.35 -3.97 -0.89
CA ARG A 118 -9.02 -5.08 -1.76
C ARG A 118 -9.46 -6.43 -1.22
N PHE A 119 -9.40 -6.62 0.11
CA PHE A 119 -9.89 -7.84 0.75
C PHE A 119 -11.41 -7.92 0.75
N VAL A 120 -12.09 -6.79 0.96
CA VAL A 120 -13.56 -6.72 0.85
C VAL A 120 -13.99 -7.03 -0.58
N ALA A 121 -13.25 -6.57 -1.59
CA ALA A 121 -13.50 -6.94 -2.98
C ALA A 121 -13.40 -8.45 -3.21
N ALA A 122 -12.37 -9.10 -2.62
CA ALA A 122 -12.23 -10.55 -2.66
C ALA A 122 -13.35 -11.28 -1.93
N ASP A 123 -13.80 -10.75 -0.78
CA ASP A 123 -14.88 -11.36 0.03
C ASP A 123 -16.25 -11.34 -0.67
N VAL A 124 -16.54 -10.31 -1.50
CA VAL A 124 -17.81 -10.18 -2.23
C VAL A 124 -17.77 -10.79 -3.63
N ALA A 125 -16.60 -11.23 -4.09
CA ALA A 125 -16.40 -11.78 -5.42
C ALA A 125 -16.48 -13.32 -5.42
N PRO A 126 -17.06 -13.96 -6.46
CA PRO A 126 -16.92 -15.40 -6.68
C PRO A 126 -15.44 -15.77 -6.80
N VAL A 127 -15.11 -17.03 -6.50
CA VAL A 127 -13.72 -17.51 -6.46
C VAL A 127 -12.94 -17.22 -7.74
N ASP A 128 -13.57 -17.43 -8.89
CA ASP A 128 -13.01 -17.22 -10.22
C ASP A 128 -12.82 -15.75 -10.60
N PHE A 129 -13.40 -14.81 -9.83
CA PHE A 129 -13.31 -13.36 -10.05
C PHE A 129 -12.50 -12.63 -8.97
N ARG A 130 -12.08 -13.30 -7.91
CA ARG A 130 -11.37 -12.68 -6.75
C ARG A 130 -10.11 -11.91 -7.16
N ALA A 131 -9.22 -12.53 -7.92
CA ALA A 131 -7.99 -11.90 -8.37
C ALA A 131 -8.29 -10.63 -9.20
N THR A 132 -9.29 -10.71 -10.09
CA THR A 132 -9.72 -9.55 -10.89
C THR A 132 -10.33 -8.46 -10.01
N ALA A 133 -11.12 -8.82 -9.01
CA ALA A 133 -11.73 -7.86 -8.08
C ALA A 133 -10.66 -7.11 -7.26
N ILE A 134 -9.68 -7.82 -6.71
CA ILE A 134 -8.52 -7.23 -6.01
C ILE A 134 -7.78 -6.26 -6.95
N SER A 135 -7.50 -6.72 -8.15
CA SER A 135 -6.77 -5.97 -9.17
C SER A 135 -7.48 -4.68 -9.57
N LEU A 136 -8.77 -4.74 -9.84
CA LEU A 136 -9.58 -3.56 -10.22
C LEU A 136 -9.70 -2.53 -9.08
N VAL A 137 -9.78 -2.98 -7.83
CA VAL A 137 -9.76 -2.05 -6.69
C VAL A 137 -8.42 -1.31 -6.63
N LEU A 138 -7.30 -2.01 -6.78
CA LEU A 138 -5.97 -1.39 -6.78
C LEU A 138 -5.76 -0.46 -7.98
N ALA A 139 -6.39 -0.73 -9.13
CA ALA A 139 -6.36 0.18 -10.28
C ALA A 139 -6.89 1.59 -9.96
N GLY A 140 -7.80 1.71 -8.98
CA GLY A 140 -8.24 3.01 -8.45
C GLY A 140 -7.10 3.87 -7.93
N GLY A 141 -6.01 3.25 -7.44
CA GLY A 141 -4.82 3.96 -7.00
C GLY A 141 -4.15 4.81 -8.08
N LEU A 142 -4.27 4.42 -9.37
CA LEU A 142 -3.76 5.21 -10.48
C LEU A 142 -4.39 6.60 -10.53
N VAL A 143 -5.71 6.68 -10.39
CA VAL A 143 -6.46 7.95 -10.36
C VAL A 143 -6.00 8.82 -9.19
N GLY A 144 -5.88 8.21 -8.00
CA GLY A 144 -5.43 8.90 -6.79
C GLY A 144 -3.99 9.41 -6.87
N GLY A 145 -3.11 8.63 -7.50
CA GLY A 145 -1.71 9.01 -7.71
C GLY A 145 -1.55 10.24 -8.62
N ILE A 146 -2.48 10.47 -9.54
CA ILE A 146 -2.50 11.63 -10.45
C ILE A 146 -3.22 12.82 -9.78
N ILE A 147 -4.39 12.59 -9.19
CA ILE A 147 -5.22 13.66 -8.61
C ILE A 147 -4.58 14.25 -7.34
N GLY A 148 -3.93 13.41 -6.50
CA GLY A 148 -3.40 13.85 -5.22
C GLY A 148 -2.36 14.99 -5.32
N PRO A 149 -1.27 14.84 -6.09
CA PRO A 149 -0.29 15.91 -6.28
C PRO A 149 -0.90 17.17 -6.93
N THR A 150 -1.85 17.00 -7.85
CA THR A 150 -2.58 18.13 -8.46
C THR A 150 -3.41 18.86 -7.43
N THR A 151 -4.13 18.12 -6.57
CA THR A 151 -4.92 18.71 -5.48
C THR A 151 -4.04 19.48 -4.50
N SER A 152 -2.89 18.91 -4.09
CA SER A 152 -1.95 19.60 -3.19
C SER A 152 -1.49 20.92 -3.78
N ARG A 153 -1.12 20.92 -5.07
CA ARG A 153 -0.68 22.13 -5.79
C ARG A 153 -1.71 23.26 -5.79
N TRP A 154 -3.00 22.94 -5.94
CA TRP A 154 -4.06 23.96 -5.97
C TRP A 154 -4.50 24.43 -4.58
N THR A 155 -4.28 23.60 -3.56
CA THR A 155 -4.82 23.88 -2.22
C THR A 155 -3.78 24.34 -1.21
N ILE A 156 -2.48 24.23 -1.53
CA ILE A 156 -1.38 24.57 -0.62
C ILE A 156 -1.38 26.06 -0.21
N ASP A 157 -1.72 26.95 -1.12
CA ASP A 157 -1.78 28.40 -0.92
C ASP A 157 -3.23 28.94 -0.95
N ALA A 158 -4.25 28.07 -0.96
CA ALA A 158 -5.65 28.47 -1.08
C ALA A 158 -6.19 29.15 0.18
N LEU A 159 -5.59 28.94 1.33
CA LEU A 159 -5.98 29.52 2.62
C LEU A 159 -4.74 29.99 3.39
N THR A 160 -4.97 30.93 4.34
CA THR A 160 -3.97 31.39 5.30
C THR A 160 -4.27 30.78 6.66
N PRO A 161 -3.27 30.17 7.36
CA PRO A 161 -1.86 29.97 6.95
C PRO A 161 -1.67 28.97 5.80
N LYS A 162 -0.52 29.06 5.11
CA LYS A 162 -0.11 28.11 4.06
C LYS A 162 -0.29 26.67 4.52
N PHE A 163 -0.63 25.74 3.61
CA PHE A 163 -0.97 24.32 3.82
C PHE A 163 -2.35 24.05 4.44
N MET A 164 -3.01 25.02 5.07
CA MET A 164 -4.30 24.80 5.73
C MET A 164 -5.36 24.27 4.77
N GLY A 165 -5.48 24.86 3.57
CA GLY A 165 -6.41 24.41 2.52
C GLY A 165 -6.15 22.96 2.08
N ALA A 166 -4.88 22.59 2.01
CA ALA A 166 -4.50 21.23 1.60
C ALA A 166 -4.88 20.17 2.66
N TYR A 167 -4.84 20.46 3.95
CA TYR A 167 -5.36 19.55 4.97
C TYR A 167 -6.89 19.51 5.01
N LEU A 168 -7.56 20.64 4.80
CA LEU A 168 -9.03 20.70 4.80
C LEU A 168 -9.65 19.93 3.62
N VAL A 169 -9.03 19.93 2.43
CA VAL A 169 -9.55 19.17 1.29
C VAL A 169 -9.52 17.66 1.53
N LEU A 170 -8.60 17.14 2.39
CA LEU A 170 -8.57 15.73 2.76
C LEU A 170 -9.86 15.29 3.45
N ILE A 171 -10.51 16.20 4.17
CA ILE A 171 -11.82 15.96 4.81
C ILE A 171 -12.88 15.68 3.76
N ALA A 172 -12.91 16.48 2.67
CA ALA A 172 -13.87 16.28 1.59
C ALA A 172 -13.72 14.90 0.94
N PHE A 173 -12.50 14.45 0.69
CA PHE A 173 -12.25 13.11 0.15
C PHE A 173 -12.59 12.00 1.15
N ALA A 174 -12.32 12.18 2.46
CA ALA A 174 -12.70 11.21 3.49
C ALA A 174 -14.24 11.10 3.60
N ILE A 175 -14.96 12.22 3.54
CA ILE A 175 -16.43 12.24 3.53
C ILE A 175 -16.97 11.60 2.24
N ALA A 176 -16.41 11.90 1.07
CA ALA A 176 -16.80 11.26 -0.19
C ALA A 176 -16.60 9.74 -0.11
N THR A 177 -15.49 9.28 0.46
CA THR A 177 -15.25 7.85 0.72
C THR A 177 -16.31 7.27 1.65
N MET A 178 -16.65 7.97 2.74
CA MET A 178 -17.69 7.55 3.67
C MET A 178 -19.05 7.40 2.99
N LEU A 179 -19.40 8.33 2.11
CA LEU A 179 -20.65 8.29 1.36
C LEU A 179 -20.70 7.11 0.39
N LEU A 180 -19.61 6.85 -0.37
CA LEU A 180 -19.51 5.70 -1.27
C LEU A 180 -19.64 4.37 -0.51
N LEU A 181 -19.01 4.25 0.64
CA LEU A 181 -19.05 3.04 1.48
C LEU A 181 -20.47 2.70 1.96
N ARG A 182 -21.38 3.68 2.09
CA ARG A 182 -22.78 3.44 2.46
C ARG A 182 -23.54 2.65 1.39
N TYR A 183 -23.14 2.75 0.13
CA TYR A 183 -23.80 2.08 -0.99
C TYR A 183 -23.26 0.67 -1.25
N ILE A 184 -22.18 0.25 -0.59
CA ILE A 184 -21.63 -1.10 -0.70
C ILE A 184 -22.53 -2.05 0.07
N ARG A 185 -22.91 -3.15 -0.58
CA ARG A 185 -23.68 -4.22 0.05
C ARG A 185 -22.79 -5.42 0.30
N ILE A 186 -22.34 -5.58 1.53
CA ILE A 186 -21.56 -6.74 1.97
C ILE A 186 -22.53 -7.69 2.67
N PRO A 187 -22.59 -8.98 2.28
CA PRO A 187 -23.39 -9.97 3.00
C PRO A 187 -22.99 -9.97 4.48
N THR A 188 -23.98 -9.85 5.35
CA THR A 188 -23.76 -10.00 6.79
C THR A 188 -23.54 -11.49 7.06
N PRO A 189 -22.50 -11.85 7.83
CA PRO A 189 -22.30 -13.25 8.22
C PRO A 189 -23.49 -13.78 9.01
N SER A 190 -23.77 -15.06 8.82
CA SER A 190 -24.74 -15.75 9.66
C SER A 190 -24.27 -15.80 11.12
N ALA A 191 -25.19 -15.92 12.09
CA ALA A 191 -24.85 -16.01 13.52
C ALA A 191 -23.90 -17.19 13.82
N SER A 192 -24.04 -18.30 13.05
CA SER A 192 -23.18 -19.48 13.13
C SER A 192 -21.73 -19.20 12.67
N GLU A 193 -21.54 -18.36 11.66
CA GLU A 193 -20.21 -17.95 11.18
C GLU A 193 -19.50 -16.99 12.17
N HIS A 194 -20.26 -16.26 12.99
CA HIS A 194 -19.71 -15.38 14.03
C HIS A 194 -19.19 -16.16 15.25
N SER A 195 -19.86 -17.27 15.60
CA SER A 195 -19.56 -18.09 16.79
C SER A 195 -18.58 -19.22 16.52
N ALA A 196 -18.33 -19.58 15.26
CA ALA A 196 -17.36 -20.61 14.93
C ALA A 196 -15.95 -20.12 15.31
N GLY A 197 -15.33 -20.78 16.28
CA GLY A 197 -13.92 -20.59 16.64
C GLY A 197 -13.06 -21.04 15.47
N GLY A 198 -12.35 -20.11 14.80
CA GLY A 198 -11.39 -20.48 13.76
C GLY A 198 -10.19 -21.22 14.34
N ARG A 199 -9.36 -21.80 13.45
CA ARG A 199 -8.10 -22.48 13.82
C ARG A 199 -7.22 -21.54 14.67
N PRO A 200 -6.35 -22.11 15.54
CA PRO A 200 -5.30 -21.36 16.21
C PRO A 200 -4.48 -20.55 15.19
N LEU A 201 -4.07 -19.35 15.59
CA LEU A 201 -3.32 -18.47 14.70
C LEU A 201 -2.06 -19.15 14.16
N ARG A 202 -1.40 -19.96 15.01
CA ARG A 202 -0.21 -20.73 14.63
C ARG A 202 -0.45 -21.60 13.40
N ASP A 203 -1.62 -22.26 13.33
CA ASP A 203 -1.95 -23.17 12.22
C ASP A 203 -2.19 -22.41 10.91
N ILE A 204 -2.59 -21.15 11.00
CA ILE A 204 -2.77 -20.29 9.83
C ILE A 204 -1.42 -19.80 9.33
N VAL A 205 -0.58 -19.25 10.22
CA VAL A 205 0.69 -18.64 9.84
C VAL A 205 1.79 -19.65 9.49
N SER A 206 1.67 -20.88 9.96
CA SER A 206 2.61 -21.96 9.61
C SER A 206 2.35 -22.60 8.24
N GLN A 207 1.24 -22.26 7.58
CA GLN A 207 0.97 -22.76 6.24
C GLN A 207 2.01 -22.21 5.25
N PRO A 208 2.68 -23.06 4.46
CA PRO A 208 3.62 -22.60 3.43
C PRO A 208 3.03 -21.56 2.48
N LYS A 209 1.76 -21.75 2.09
CA LYS A 209 1.01 -20.80 1.27
C LYS A 209 0.88 -19.42 1.92
N TYR A 210 0.62 -19.38 3.25
CA TYR A 210 0.52 -18.13 4.00
C TYR A 210 1.88 -17.41 4.06
N ILE A 211 2.94 -18.14 4.37
CA ILE A 211 4.30 -17.61 4.46
C ILE A 211 4.72 -16.96 3.13
N VAL A 212 4.51 -17.67 2.02
CA VAL A 212 4.85 -17.16 0.68
C VAL A 212 4.01 -15.94 0.31
N ALA A 213 2.71 -15.94 0.62
CA ALA A 213 1.82 -14.82 0.36
C ALA A 213 2.25 -13.56 1.12
N VAL A 214 2.54 -13.69 2.43
CA VAL A 214 2.99 -12.58 3.29
C VAL A 214 4.39 -12.11 2.89
N ALA A 215 5.31 -13.03 2.62
CA ALA A 215 6.67 -12.68 2.18
C ALA A 215 6.63 -11.87 0.86
N ALA A 216 5.86 -12.30 -0.12
CA ALA A 216 5.71 -11.57 -1.38
C ALA A 216 5.08 -10.18 -1.18
N GLY A 217 4.05 -10.08 -0.35
CA GLY A 217 3.41 -8.81 -0.02
C GLY A 217 4.32 -7.88 0.78
N ALA A 218 4.88 -8.34 1.90
CA ALA A 218 5.63 -7.52 2.83
C ALA A 218 7.04 -7.20 2.31
N ILE A 219 7.81 -8.20 1.89
CA ILE A 219 9.18 -7.99 1.39
C ILE A 219 9.13 -7.27 0.05
N GLY A 220 8.21 -7.68 -0.85
CA GLY A 220 8.02 -7.01 -2.14
C GLY A 220 7.68 -5.53 -1.97
N TYR A 221 6.77 -5.19 -1.04
CA TYR A 221 6.45 -3.80 -0.73
C TYR A 221 7.64 -3.07 -0.10
N GLY A 222 8.34 -3.72 0.85
CA GLY A 222 9.51 -3.15 1.51
C GLY A 222 10.62 -2.81 0.53
N VAL A 223 10.96 -3.71 -0.38
CA VAL A 223 12.00 -3.46 -1.41
C VAL A 223 11.58 -2.34 -2.36
N MET A 224 10.33 -2.36 -2.85
CA MET A 224 9.81 -1.28 -3.68
C MET A 224 9.91 0.07 -2.97
N ASN A 225 9.43 0.15 -1.72
CA ASN A 225 9.45 1.38 -0.93
C ASN A 225 10.89 1.86 -0.62
N PHE A 226 11.82 0.93 -0.37
CA PHE A 226 13.23 1.21 -0.14
C PHE A 226 13.88 1.88 -1.34
N LEU A 227 13.68 1.33 -2.54
CA LEU A 227 14.24 1.87 -3.78
C LEU A 227 13.55 3.17 -4.20
N MET A 228 12.22 3.22 -4.13
CA MET A 228 11.44 4.42 -4.45
C MET A 228 11.85 5.63 -3.59
N THR A 229 12.00 5.41 -2.28
CA THR A 229 12.33 6.49 -1.33
C THR A 229 13.79 6.95 -1.47
N SER A 230 14.71 6.05 -1.81
CA SER A 230 16.13 6.36 -2.06
C SER A 230 16.34 7.12 -3.37
N THR A 231 15.49 6.92 -4.39
CA THR A 231 15.72 7.42 -5.74
C THR A 231 15.83 8.95 -5.85
N PRO A 232 14.93 9.78 -5.26
CA PRO A 232 15.07 11.24 -5.38
C PRO A 232 16.37 11.75 -4.77
N ILE A 233 16.82 11.15 -3.66
CA ILE A 233 18.07 11.51 -2.99
C ILE A 233 19.25 11.11 -3.88
N ALA A 234 19.26 9.89 -4.41
CA ALA A 234 20.30 9.42 -5.31
C ALA A 234 20.40 10.30 -6.56
N MET A 235 19.26 10.64 -7.19
CA MET A 235 19.23 11.51 -8.36
C MET A 235 19.79 12.90 -8.06
N GLN A 236 19.46 13.47 -6.90
CA GLN A 236 19.99 14.76 -6.46
C GLN A 236 21.51 14.71 -6.25
N VAL A 237 22.01 13.66 -5.61
CA VAL A 237 23.46 13.44 -5.41
C VAL A 237 24.19 13.27 -6.75
N CYS A 238 23.54 12.64 -7.74
CA CYS A 238 24.07 12.51 -9.10
C CYS A 238 23.92 13.79 -9.95
N GLY A 239 23.43 14.91 -9.39
CA GLY A 239 23.33 16.21 -10.07
C GLY A 239 22.08 16.38 -10.95
N HIS A 240 21.09 15.49 -10.86
CA HIS A 240 19.84 15.62 -11.62
C HIS A 240 18.91 16.65 -10.96
N PRO A 241 18.23 17.49 -11.75
CA PRO A 241 17.28 18.48 -11.24
C PRO A 241 16.05 17.78 -10.63
N TYR A 242 15.44 18.42 -9.64
CA TYR A 242 14.24 17.92 -8.96
C TYR A 242 13.11 17.52 -9.93
N ARG A 243 12.98 18.23 -11.06
CA ARG A 243 11.98 17.94 -12.09
C ARG A 243 12.08 16.52 -12.61
N ASP A 244 13.30 16.04 -12.84
CA ASP A 244 13.54 14.69 -13.37
C ASP A 244 13.22 13.62 -12.31
N ALA A 245 13.58 13.86 -11.05
CA ALA A 245 13.19 12.97 -9.96
C ALA A 245 11.66 12.91 -9.77
N ALA A 246 10.97 14.04 -9.87
CA ALA A 246 9.51 14.08 -9.82
C ALA A 246 8.86 13.31 -10.99
N PHE A 247 9.43 13.43 -12.20
CA PHE A 247 8.98 12.68 -13.37
C PHE A 247 9.16 11.16 -13.19
N VAL A 248 10.32 10.74 -12.68
CA VAL A 248 10.62 9.33 -12.40
C VAL A 248 9.66 8.74 -11.38
N ILE A 249 9.41 9.44 -10.26
CA ILE A 249 8.45 8.99 -9.23
C ILE A 249 7.03 8.94 -9.76
N SER A 250 6.60 9.93 -10.54
CA SER A 250 5.25 9.92 -11.14
C SER A 250 5.06 8.73 -12.09
N SER A 251 6.08 8.44 -12.91
CA SER A 251 6.07 7.28 -13.80
C SER A 251 6.07 5.96 -13.04
N HIS A 252 6.79 5.89 -11.91
CA HIS A 252 6.76 4.74 -11.02
C HIS A 252 5.35 4.47 -10.48
N ILE A 253 4.63 5.49 -10.02
CA ILE A 253 3.24 5.36 -9.53
C ILE A 253 2.33 4.81 -10.64
N ILE A 254 2.51 5.25 -11.89
CA ILE A 254 1.81 4.67 -13.03
C ILE A 254 2.18 3.18 -13.19
N GLY A 255 3.46 2.83 -13.12
CA GLY A 255 3.96 1.45 -13.15
C GLY A 255 3.36 0.58 -12.04
N MET A 256 3.14 1.13 -10.84
CA MET A 256 2.53 0.41 -9.73
C MET A 256 1.05 0.06 -9.99
N PHE A 257 0.27 0.95 -10.56
CA PHE A 257 -1.19 0.80 -10.59
C PHE A 257 -1.78 0.49 -11.98
N ALA A 258 -1.16 0.92 -13.07
CA ALA A 258 -1.67 0.66 -14.42
C ALA A 258 -1.72 -0.84 -14.75
N PRO A 259 -0.75 -1.70 -14.38
CA PRO A 259 -0.85 -3.14 -14.64
C PRO A 259 -2.05 -3.80 -13.95
N SER A 260 -2.63 -3.19 -12.90
CA SER A 260 -3.79 -3.74 -12.18
C SER A 260 -4.99 -4.01 -13.10
N PHE A 261 -5.12 -3.35 -14.24
CA PHE A 261 -6.19 -3.64 -15.21
C PHE A 261 -6.03 -5.03 -15.86
N VAL A 262 -4.81 -5.56 -15.91
CA VAL A 262 -4.51 -6.85 -16.57
C VAL A 262 -4.03 -7.93 -15.61
N THR A 263 -3.46 -7.59 -14.46
CA THR A 263 -2.86 -8.54 -13.51
C THR A 263 -3.88 -9.58 -13.01
N GLY A 264 -5.09 -9.16 -12.64
CA GLY A 264 -6.14 -10.08 -12.21
C GLY A 264 -6.56 -11.08 -13.30
N PRO A 265 -6.93 -10.64 -14.50
CA PRO A 265 -7.15 -11.52 -15.65
C PRO A 265 -5.96 -12.43 -15.99
N LEU A 266 -4.72 -11.94 -15.85
CA LEU A 266 -3.51 -12.72 -16.08
C LEU A 266 -3.39 -13.84 -15.05
N ILE A 267 -3.60 -13.55 -13.75
CA ILE A 267 -3.64 -14.56 -12.68
C ILE A 267 -4.68 -15.64 -12.98
N LYS A 268 -5.84 -15.24 -13.47
CA LYS A 268 -6.89 -16.22 -13.86
C LYS A 268 -6.45 -17.13 -14.99
N ARG A 269 -5.65 -16.66 -15.95
CA ARG A 269 -5.19 -17.42 -17.13
C ARG A 269 -4.01 -18.34 -16.83
N VAL A 270 -3.00 -17.82 -16.16
CA VAL A 270 -1.71 -18.53 -15.99
C VAL A 270 -1.46 -19.02 -14.55
N GLY A 271 -2.32 -18.60 -13.61
CA GLY A 271 -2.17 -18.91 -12.19
C GLY A 271 -1.41 -17.82 -11.41
N VAL A 272 -1.55 -17.87 -10.09
CA VAL A 272 -1.00 -16.83 -9.20
C VAL A 272 0.53 -16.90 -9.07
N LEU A 273 1.10 -18.12 -8.95
CA LEU A 273 2.55 -18.28 -8.73
C LEU A 273 3.40 -17.83 -9.93
N PRO A 274 3.07 -18.16 -11.21
CA PRO A 274 3.80 -17.63 -12.36
C PRO A 274 3.79 -16.09 -12.42
N VAL A 275 2.67 -15.43 -12.09
CA VAL A 275 2.59 -13.97 -12.08
C VAL A 275 3.47 -13.39 -10.97
N MET A 276 3.46 -13.99 -9.77
CA MET A 276 4.34 -13.56 -8.67
C MET A 276 5.81 -13.75 -9.03
N LEU A 277 6.17 -14.86 -9.68
CA LEU A 277 7.54 -15.12 -10.12
C LEU A 277 7.99 -14.12 -11.19
N ALA A 278 7.11 -13.78 -12.15
CA ALA A 278 7.36 -12.70 -13.10
C ALA A 278 7.60 -11.36 -12.39
N GLY A 279 6.83 -11.06 -11.33
CA GLY A 279 7.05 -9.87 -10.49
C GLY A 279 8.44 -9.85 -9.83
N ALA A 280 8.88 -10.97 -9.27
CA ALA A 280 10.22 -11.10 -8.71
C ALA A 280 11.32 -10.98 -9.78
N ALA A 281 11.12 -11.57 -10.96
CA ALA A 281 12.05 -11.43 -12.10
C ALA A 281 12.18 -9.96 -12.56
N LEU A 282 11.06 -9.23 -12.62
CA LEU A 282 11.08 -7.81 -12.94
C LEU A 282 11.90 -6.99 -11.92
N TYR A 283 11.91 -7.36 -10.64
CA TYR A 283 12.75 -6.70 -9.65
C TYR A 283 14.24 -6.92 -9.93
N PHE A 284 14.66 -8.12 -10.31
CA PHE A 284 16.05 -8.38 -10.72
C PHE A 284 16.44 -7.56 -11.96
N VAL A 285 15.55 -7.49 -12.96
CA VAL A 285 15.76 -6.66 -14.14
C VAL A 285 15.90 -5.18 -13.78
N ALA A 286 15.00 -4.68 -12.91
CA ALA A 286 15.03 -3.29 -12.46
C ALA A 286 16.33 -2.95 -11.71
N ILE A 287 16.78 -3.82 -10.81
CA ILE A 287 18.03 -3.67 -10.08
C ILE A 287 19.22 -3.72 -11.05
N GLY A 288 19.22 -4.63 -12.02
CA GLY A 288 20.26 -4.69 -13.07
C GLY A 288 20.35 -3.39 -13.86
N ILE A 289 19.21 -2.80 -14.23
CA ILE A 289 19.17 -1.48 -14.90
C ILE A 289 19.69 -0.38 -13.97
N ALA A 290 19.29 -0.38 -12.72
CA ALA A 290 19.75 0.61 -11.73
C ALA A 290 21.27 0.56 -11.50
N LEU A 291 21.87 -0.61 -11.61
CA LEU A 291 23.32 -0.82 -11.48
C LEU A 291 24.09 -0.52 -12.80
N SER A 292 23.41 -0.39 -13.94
CA SER A 292 24.05 -0.15 -15.23
C SER A 292 24.43 1.31 -15.46
N GLY A 293 24.00 2.25 -14.62
CA GLY A 293 24.33 3.66 -14.76
C GLY A 293 23.47 4.59 -13.91
N ILE A 294 23.78 5.88 -14.01
CA ILE A 294 23.18 6.95 -13.20
C ILE A 294 22.45 8.02 -14.04
N ALA A 295 22.21 7.80 -15.34
CA ALA A 295 21.42 8.71 -16.14
C ALA A 295 19.93 8.61 -15.79
N VAL A 296 19.17 9.66 -16.09
CA VAL A 296 17.70 9.71 -15.80
C VAL A 296 16.98 8.49 -16.37
N ALA A 297 17.40 7.99 -17.54
CA ALA A 297 16.79 6.83 -18.17
C ALA A 297 16.92 5.55 -17.33
N GLN A 298 18.08 5.30 -16.68
CA GLN A 298 18.28 4.14 -15.81
C GLN A 298 17.37 4.25 -14.57
N PHE A 299 17.31 5.41 -13.91
CA PHE A 299 16.39 5.64 -12.81
C PHE A 299 14.93 5.42 -13.23
N TRP A 300 14.55 5.96 -14.39
CA TRP A 300 13.20 5.87 -14.91
C TRP A 300 12.77 4.42 -15.20
N TRP A 301 13.56 3.70 -16.01
CA TRP A 301 13.27 2.31 -16.35
C TRP A 301 13.27 1.40 -15.11
N SER A 302 14.28 1.55 -14.24
CA SER A 302 14.34 0.78 -13.00
C SER A 302 13.08 0.98 -12.16
N LEU A 303 12.68 2.23 -11.93
CA LEU A 303 11.53 2.52 -11.07
C LEU A 303 10.18 2.12 -11.70
N VAL A 304 10.00 2.30 -13.00
CA VAL A 304 8.78 1.85 -13.69
C VAL A 304 8.66 0.33 -13.61
N ILE A 305 9.73 -0.40 -13.91
CA ILE A 305 9.74 -1.87 -13.90
C ILE A 305 9.53 -2.41 -12.48
N ILE A 306 10.13 -1.78 -11.45
CA ILE A 306 9.90 -2.16 -10.06
C ILE A 306 8.43 -1.94 -9.66
N GLY A 307 7.80 -0.87 -10.16
CA GLY A 307 6.37 -0.62 -9.96
C GLY A 307 5.50 -1.76 -10.52
N VAL A 308 5.78 -2.21 -11.74
CA VAL A 308 5.10 -3.36 -12.35
C VAL A 308 5.35 -4.64 -11.55
N GLY A 309 6.60 -4.89 -11.17
CA GLY A 309 6.96 -6.05 -10.35
C GLY A 309 6.25 -6.05 -9.00
N TRP A 310 6.16 -4.88 -8.35
CA TRP A 310 5.40 -4.72 -7.11
C TRP A 310 3.91 -5.06 -7.32
N ASN A 311 3.32 -4.58 -8.38
CA ASN A 311 1.92 -4.88 -8.70
C ASN A 311 1.66 -6.39 -8.78
N PHE A 312 2.53 -7.13 -9.46
CA PHE A 312 2.42 -8.58 -9.62
C PHE A 312 2.60 -9.32 -8.30
N LEU A 313 3.58 -8.94 -7.48
CA LEU A 313 3.82 -9.53 -6.17
C LEU A 313 2.71 -9.19 -5.18
N TYR A 314 2.23 -7.94 -5.17
CA TYR A 314 1.24 -7.47 -4.21
C TYR A 314 -0.16 -8.02 -4.49
N ILE A 315 -0.60 -8.00 -5.75
CA ILE A 315 -1.89 -8.58 -6.16
C ILE A 315 -1.82 -10.11 -6.03
N GLY A 316 -0.73 -10.72 -6.49
CA GLY A 316 -0.52 -12.16 -6.37
C GLY A 316 -0.47 -12.63 -4.93
N GLY A 317 0.31 -11.98 -4.08
CA GLY A 317 0.38 -12.26 -2.64
C GLY A 317 -0.96 -12.08 -1.95
N THR A 318 -1.69 -10.99 -2.24
CA THR A 318 -3.05 -10.80 -1.71
C THR A 318 -4.00 -11.89 -2.17
N THR A 319 -3.95 -12.29 -3.44
CA THR A 319 -4.79 -13.36 -3.99
C THR A 319 -4.46 -14.69 -3.31
N LEU A 320 -3.19 -15.05 -3.22
CA LEU A 320 -2.73 -16.28 -2.57
C LEU A 320 -3.11 -16.33 -1.08
N LEU A 321 -3.04 -15.18 -0.39
CA LEU A 321 -3.44 -15.05 1.00
C LEU A 321 -4.92 -15.41 1.20
N THR A 322 -5.80 -15.00 0.27
CA THR A 322 -7.24 -15.29 0.40
C THR A 322 -7.59 -16.78 0.37
N GLU A 323 -6.66 -17.64 -0.03
CA GLU A 323 -6.81 -19.09 -0.06
C GLU A 323 -6.32 -19.79 1.22
N THR A 324 -5.78 -19.05 2.22
CA THR A 324 -5.13 -19.62 3.39
C THR A 324 -6.01 -19.66 4.63
N TYR A 325 -7.07 -18.90 4.65
CA TYR A 325 -7.94 -18.71 5.82
C TYR A 325 -9.41 -18.96 5.50
N ARG A 326 -10.14 -19.38 6.52
CA ARG A 326 -11.60 -19.46 6.50
C ARG A 326 -12.20 -18.09 6.82
N TYR A 327 -13.52 -17.97 6.61
CA TYR A 327 -14.23 -16.71 6.84
C TYR A 327 -14.02 -16.14 8.26
N GLU A 328 -14.09 -16.99 9.29
CA GLU A 328 -13.92 -16.64 10.71
C GLU A 328 -12.50 -16.17 11.05
N GLU A 329 -11.50 -16.66 10.30
CA GLU A 329 -10.07 -16.45 10.50
C GLU A 329 -9.55 -15.19 9.79
N ARG A 330 -10.32 -14.68 8.80
CA ARG A 330 -9.87 -13.62 7.88
C ARG A 330 -9.32 -12.38 8.58
N ALA A 331 -9.95 -11.96 9.69
CA ALA A 331 -9.51 -10.76 10.39
C ALA A 331 -8.11 -10.91 10.99
N ARG A 332 -7.77 -12.08 11.52
CA ARG A 332 -6.44 -12.36 12.06
C ARG A 332 -5.41 -12.52 10.94
N ALA A 333 -5.74 -13.30 9.91
CA ALA A 333 -4.84 -13.56 8.80
C ALA A 333 -4.52 -12.30 8.00
N GLN A 334 -5.53 -11.51 7.63
CA GLN A 334 -5.35 -10.24 6.91
C GLN A 334 -4.69 -9.18 7.78
N GLY A 335 -5.06 -9.09 9.06
CA GLY A 335 -4.48 -8.14 10.01
C GLY A 335 -2.98 -8.34 10.18
N LEU A 336 -2.51 -9.60 10.33
CA LEU A 336 -1.09 -9.92 10.41
C LEU A 336 -0.34 -9.64 9.10
N ASN A 337 -0.95 -9.94 7.95
CA ASN A 337 -0.37 -9.60 6.66
C ASN A 337 -0.14 -8.10 6.52
N GLU A 338 -1.17 -7.29 6.84
CA GLU A 338 -1.03 -5.83 6.77
C GLU A 338 -0.02 -5.30 7.79
N GLN A 339 -0.01 -5.88 8.99
CA GLN A 339 1.00 -5.54 10.01
C GLN A 339 2.41 -5.80 9.50
N ALA A 340 2.65 -6.95 8.85
CA ALA A 340 3.95 -7.27 8.25
C ALA A 340 4.32 -6.26 7.14
N ILE A 341 3.36 -5.89 6.27
CA ILE A 341 3.57 -4.92 5.20
C ILE A 341 3.94 -3.54 5.79
N PHE A 342 3.16 -3.01 6.74
CA PHE A 342 3.44 -1.71 7.35
C PHE A 342 4.76 -1.69 8.13
N THR A 343 5.10 -2.80 8.79
CA THR A 343 6.39 -2.95 9.48
C THR A 343 7.54 -2.89 8.48
N MET A 344 7.45 -3.61 7.36
CA MET A 344 8.47 -3.56 6.30
C MET A 344 8.54 -2.18 5.64
N MET A 345 7.41 -1.50 5.45
CA MET A 345 7.40 -0.12 4.96
C MET A 345 8.12 0.84 5.91
N ALA A 346 7.88 0.73 7.21
CA ALA A 346 8.54 1.58 8.20
C ALA A 346 10.06 1.32 8.23
N ILE A 347 10.48 0.06 8.25
CA ILE A 347 11.90 -0.33 8.24
C ILE A 347 12.57 0.17 6.94
N SER A 348 11.96 -0.10 5.79
CA SER A 348 12.53 0.28 4.50
C SER A 348 12.59 1.80 4.32
N SER A 349 11.58 2.53 4.74
CA SER A 349 11.56 3.99 4.67
C SER A 349 12.65 4.61 5.55
N PHE A 350 12.81 4.10 6.78
CA PHE A 350 13.85 4.56 7.69
C PHE A 350 15.26 4.25 7.17
N SER A 351 15.48 3.01 6.70
CA SER A 351 16.79 2.58 6.22
C SER A 351 17.19 3.17 4.87
N SER A 352 16.21 3.56 4.02
CA SER A 352 16.48 4.06 2.67
C SER A 352 17.34 5.32 2.66
N GLY A 353 16.96 6.33 3.46
CA GLY A 353 17.70 7.58 3.57
C GLY A 353 19.11 7.36 4.12
N MET A 354 19.25 6.58 5.18
CA MET A 354 20.55 6.26 5.77
C MET A 354 21.46 5.54 4.77
N THR A 355 20.91 4.53 4.08
CA THR A 355 21.72 3.73 3.15
C THR A 355 22.18 4.54 1.95
N VAL A 356 21.30 5.34 1.34
CA VAL A 356 21.67 6.11 0.15
C VAL A 356 22.68 7.21 0.47
N THR A 357 22.58 7.83 1.63
CA THR A 357 23.52 8.89 2.04
C THR A 357 24.87 8.35 2.50
N ALA A 358 24.89 7.20 3.20
CA ALA A 358 26.12 6.62 3.72
C ALA A 358 26.87 5.73 2.71
N ALA A 359 26.14 5.02 1.84
CA ALA A 359 26.70 3.97 0.98
C ALA A 359 26.43 4.17 -0.52
N GLY A 360 25.62 5.15 -0.90
CA GLY A 360 25.30 5.50 -2.29
C GLY A 360 24.26 4.59 -2.95
N TRP A 361 23.90 4.96 -4.19
CA TRP A 361 22.83 4.31 -4.96
C TRP A 361 23.11 2.84 -5.29
N GLU A 362 24.34 2.52 -5.63
CA GLU A 362 24.75 1.14 -5.95
C GLU A 362 24.47 0.19 -4.79
N ARG A 363 24.89 0.55 -3.56
CA ARG A 363 24.71 -0.27 -2.36
C ARG A 363 23.23 -0.43 -1.99
N VAL A 364 22.41 0.59 -2.22
CA VAL A 364 20.94 0.49 -2.05
C VAL A 364 20.38 -0.64 -2.91
N ASN A 365 20.77 -0.71 -4.17
CA ASN A 365 20.33 -1.77 -5.09
C ASN A 365 20.89 -3.15 -4.73
N LEU A 366 22.16 -3.23 -4.32
CA LEU A 366 22.78 -4.50 -3.90
C LEU A 366 22.12 -5.05 -2.63
N PHE A 367 21.74 -4.22 -1.66
CA PHE A 367 21.03 -4.67 -0.46
C PHE A 367 19.60 -5.17 -0.74
N ALA A 368 18.99 -4.74 -1.83
CA ALA A 368 17.69 -5.25 -2.25
C ALA A 368 17.76 -6.68 -2.82
N LEU A 369 18.88 -7.07 -3.45
CA LEU A 369 19.04 -8.37 -4.13
C LEU A 369 18.73 -9.59 -3.25
N PRO A 370 19.31 -9.74 -2.04
CA PRO A 370 19.04 -10.92 -1.21
C PRO A 370 17.57 -11.01 -0.78
N LEU A 371 16.90 -9.88 -0.57
CA LEU A 371 15.48 -9.85 -0.22
C LEU A 371 14.61 -10.32 -1.38
N VAL A 372 14.91 -9.86 -2.60
CA VAL A 372 14.21 -10.29 -3.82
C VAL A 372 14.47 -11.77 -4.09
N ALA A 373 15.72 -12.23 -3.90
CA ALA A 373 16.09 -13.62 -4.06
C ALA A 373 15.33 -14.52 -3.06
N ALA A 374 15.20 -14.11 -1.81
CA ALA A 374 14.44 -14.83 -0.80
C ALA A 374 12.97 -15.00 -1.20
N VAL A 375 12.33 -13.95 -1.73
CA VAL A 375 10.95 -14.02 -2.24
C VAL A 375 10.85 -14.95 -3.43
N ALA A 376 11.76 -14.84 -4.41
CA ALA A 376 11.76 -15.69 -5.60
C ALA A 376 11.95 -17.17 -5.22
N ILE A 377 12.90 -17.47 -4.34
CA ILE A 377 13.16 -18.83 -3.83
C ILE A 377 11.91 -19.37 -3.10
N ALA A 378 11.28 -18.58 -2.26
CA ALA A 378 10.06 -19.00 -1.55
C ALA A 378 8.91 -19.33 -2.52
N ILE A 379 8.71 -18.54 -3.57
CA ILE A 379 7.69 -18.78 -4.59
C ILE A 379 8.01 -20.09 -5.36
N VAL A 380 9.25 -20.25 -5.80
CA VAL A 380 9.70 -21.45 -6.54
C VAL A 380 9.57 -22.70 -5.68
N TRP A 381 10.05 -22.64 -4.44
CA TRP A 381 9.93 -23.75 -3.48
C TRP A 381 8.46 -24.17 -3.30
N TYR A 382 7.57 -23.21 -3.10
CA TYR A 382 6.15 -23.49 -2.92
C TYR A 382 5.51 -24.06 -4.20
N ALA A 383 5.91 -23.60 -5.39
CA ALA A 383 5.45 -24.15 -6.66
C ALA A 383 5.83 -25.62 -6.85
N PHE A 384 7.07 -26.00 -6.49
CA PHE A 384 7.51 -27.41 -6.53
C PHE A 384 6.75 -28.26 -5.52
N ARG A 385 6.59 -27.78 -4.30
CA ARG A 385 5.81 -28.48 -3.27
C ARG A 385 4.38 -28.75 -3.72
N GLN A 386 3.70 -27.75 -4.28
CA GLN A 386 2.34 -27.89 -4.78
C GLN A 386 2.24 -28.93 -5.91
N ARG A 387 3.26 -29.00 -6.78
CA ARG A 387 3.31 -30.02 -7.84
C ARG A 387 3.48 -31.42 -7.25
N ALA A 388 4.36 -31.58 -6.28
CA ALA A 388 4.58 -32.87 -5.60
C ALA A 388 3.31 -33.34 -4.86
N GLU A 389 2.61 -32.45 -4.16
CA GLU A 389 1.35 -32.77 -3.47
C GLU A 389 0.25 -33.20 -4.48
N ARG A 390 0.17 -32.57 -5.64
CA ARG A 390 -0.77 -32.97 -6.70
C ARG A 390 -0.41 -34.32 -7.33
N ALA A 391 0.86 -34.56 -7.56
CA ALA A 391 1.33 -35.87 -8.10
C ALA A 391 1.13 -37.00 -7.11
N ALA A 392 1.17 -36.76 -5.81
CA ALA A 392 0.91 -37.78 -4.79
C ALA A 392 -0.59 -38.06 -4.56
N ALA A 393 -1.46 -37.16 -5.02
CA ALA A 393 -2.93 -37.28 -4.89
C ALA A 393 -3.62 -37.81 -6.17
N ALA A 394 -2.88 -37.89 -7.29
CA ALA A 394 -3.30 -38.48 -8.58
C ALA A 394 -2.88 -39.92 -8.68
#